data_3e08ac79807142bfb5e024f01739dcc7
#
_entry.id   3e08ac79807142bfb5e024f01739dcc7
#
_cell.length_a   1.000
_cell.length_b   1.000
_cell.length_c   1.000
_cell.angle_alpha   90.00
_cell.angle_beta   90.00
_cell.angle_gamma   90.00
#
_symmetry.space_group_name_H-M   'P 1'
#
loop_
_entity.id
_entity.type
_entity.pdbx_description
1 polymer ?
#
loop_
_entity_poly.entity_id
_entity_poly.type
_entity_poly.pdbx_seq_one_letter_code
_entity_poly.pdbx_strand_id
1 'polypeptide(L)'
;EYSFGDFDSVGTVIVDEAHHICAKVFSQSLFKMCPKHIFGLSATPNRKDGLTKVLHWFMGPTFFAVERENQQDVEVFPIEFECPRFRDPPPCTRFGKLSLSTMITELTENRDRNKMLVDLIKRITRGTRQLLVLSDRRQHCMMLQQCFPKTSGLYMGGMKEADLTESSKKKIIFATFSQAHEGLDIPTLDTVILATPKSDIVQSIGRIMRETKGKKNNPNIYDIFDQWSVCHAMYNKRLRVYKQGGFKMPKMKEE
;
A
#
# COMPACT_ATOMS: atom_id res chain seq x y z
N GLU A 1 -31.96 -2.23 -8.17
CA GLU A 1 -31.85 -0.81 -7.76
C GLU A 1 -32.66 -0.62 -6.49
N TYR A 2 -32.05 -0.03 -5.43
CA TYR A 2 -32.75 0.32 -4.20
C TYR A 2 -33.54 1.61 -4.38
N SER A 3 -34.76 1.66 -3.82
CA SER A 3 -35.64 2.83 -3.86
C SER A 3 -35.58 3.65 -2.56
N PHE A 4 -36.11 4.85 -2.61
CA PHE A 4 -36.42 5.59 -1.39
C PHE A 4 -37.42 4.79 -0.55
N GLY A 5 -37.18 4.63 0.73
CA GLY A 5 -38.01 3.84 1.63
C GLY A 5 -37.43 2.46 1.98
N ASP A 6 -36.59 1.85 1.14
CA ASP A 6 -36.00 0.54 1.44
C ASP A 6 -35.16 0.58 2.73
N PHE A 7 -34.70 1.77 3.14
CA PHE A 7 -33.86 2.00 4.32
C PHE A 7 -34.54 2.80 5.45
N ASP A 8 -35.87 2.98 5.42
CA ASP A 8 -36.57 3.78 6.42
C ASP A 8 -36.48 3.23 7.85
N SER A 9 -36.26 1.92 7.99
CA SER A 9 -36.02 1.28 9.29
C SER A 9 -34.59 1.44 9.82
N VAL A 10 -33.66 2.01 9.02
CA VAL A 10 -32.26 2.16 9.39
C VAL A 10 -32.06 3.43 10.21
N GLY A 11 -31.91 3.29 11.53
CA GLY A 11 -31.68 4.42 12.43
C GLY A 11 -30.24 4.91 12.49
N THR A 12 -29.26 4.04 12.22
CA THR A 12 -27.84 4.37 12.28
C THR A 12 -27.09 3.78 11.07
N VAL A 13 -26.26 4.59 10.44
CA VAL A 13 -25.38 4.19 9.34
C VAL A 13 -23.93 4.42 9.73
N ILE A 14 -23.10 3.41 9.56
CA ILE A 14 -21.64 3.50 9.74
C ILE A 14 -20.99 3.27 8.38
N VAL A 15 -20.20 4.23 7.92
CA VAL A 15 -19.48 4.17 6.64
C VAL A 15 -18.01 3.96 6.93
N ASP A 16 -17.52 2.75 6.63
CA ASP A 16 -16.08 2.48 6.67
C ASP A 16 -15.39 3.05 5.41
N GLU A 17 -14.12 3.42 5.54
CA GLU A 17 -13.36 4.16 4.51
C GLU A 17 -14.16 5.36 3.94
N ALA A 18 -14.73 6.14 4.83
CA ALA A 18 -15.67 7.21 4.53
C ALA A 18 -15.17 8.24 3.50
N HIS A 19 -13.83 8.33 3.31
CA HIS A 19 -13.26 9.19 2.29
C HIS A 19 -13.67 8.81 0.85
N HIS A 20 -14.13 7.58 0.61
CA HIS A 20 -14.67 7.15 -0.68
C HIS A 20 -16.06 7.67 -0.97
N ILE A 21 -16.83 8.04 0.06
CA ILE A 21 -18.22 8.52 -0.11
C ILE A 21 -18.32 9.80 -0.95
N CYS A 22 -17.23 10.56 -1.05
CA CYS A 22 -17.16 11.76 -1.88
C CYS A 22 -17.20 11.47 -3.39
N ALA A 23 -17.03 10.22 -3.82
CA ALA A 23 -17.19 9.85 -5.22
C ALA A 23 -18.68 9.95 -5.61
N LYS A 24 -18.95 10.50 -6.81
CA LYS A 24 -20.30 10.80 -7.32
C LYS A 24 -21.30 9.63 -7.17
N VAL A 25 -20.84 8.41 -7.43
CA VAL A 25 -21.70 7.22 -7.34
C VAL A 25 -22.01 6.86 -5.90
N PHE A 26 -20.99 6.88 -5.02
CA PHE A 26 -21.18 6.53 -3.61
C PHE A 26 -22.01 7.57 -2.85
N SER A 27 -21.83 8.85 -3.12
CA SER A 27 -22.63 9.90 -2.47
C SER A 27 -24.13 9.79 -2.77
N GLN A 28 -24.51 9.26 -3.93
CA GLN A 28 -25.93 9.05 -4.29
C GLN A 28 -26.62 8.04 -3.37
N SER A 29 -25.90 7.08 -2.77
CA SER A 29 -26.48 6.13 -1.82
C SER A 29 -26.97 6.81 -0.55
N LEU A 30 -26.26 7.85 -0.09
CA LEU A 30 -26.64 8.58 1.12
C LEU A 30 -27.94 9.39 0.96
N PHE A 31 -28.26 9.85 -0.24
CA PHE A 31 -29.51 10.54 -0.51
C PHE A 31 -30.76 9.63 -0.45
N LYS A 32 -30.56 8.30 -0.50
CA LYS A 32 -31.63 7.32 -0.43
C LYS A 32 -31.94 6.87 1.00
N MET A 33 -31.21 7.38 1.98
CA MET A 33 -31.30 7.01 3.39
C MET A 33 -31.57 8.25 4.25
N CYS A 34 -32.34 8.10 5.32
CA CYS A 34 -32.63 9.16 6.28
C CYS A 34 -32.31 8.68 7.72
N PRO A 35 -31.06 8.28 8.01
CA PRO A 35 -30.71 7.76 9.31
C PRO A 35 -30.71 8.87 10.37
N LYS A 36 -31.06 8.52 11.61
CA LYS A 36 -30.95 9.43 12.74
C LYS A 36 -29.50 9.76 13.07
N HIS A 37 -28.60 8.79 12.88
CA HIS A 37 -27.18 8.94 13.14
C HIS A 37 -26.37 8.41 11.97
N ILE A 38 -25.30 9.13 11.58
CA ILE A 38 -24.35 8.72 10.57
C ILE A 38 -22.92 8.90 11.10
N PHE A 39 -22.10 7.87 10.97
CA PHE A 39 -20.70 7.88 11.38
C PHE A 39 -19.81 7.50 10.21
N GLY A 40 -18.77 8.30 9.98
CA GLY A 40 -17.71 7.99 9.02
C GLY A 40 -16.43 7.56 9.73
N LEU A 41 -15.90 6.42 9.34
CA LEU A 41 -14.60 5.93 9.78
C LEU A 41 -13.61 6.07 8.64
N SER A 42 -12.44 6.65 8.87
CA SER A 42 -11.39 6.77 7.85
C SER A 42 -10.02 6.93 8.48
N ALA A 43 -9.03 6.24 7.94
CA ALA A 43 -7.62 6.46 8.29
C ALA A 43 -7.05 7.73 7.63
N THR A 44 -7.70 8.23 6.56
CA THR A 44 -7.26 9.38 5.76
C THR A 44 -8.43 10.32 5.46
N PRO A 45 -8.97 11.02 6.47
CA PRO A 45 -10.16 11.87 6.28
C PRO A 45 -9.87 13.08 5.38
N ASN A 46 -8.63 13.54 5.33
CA ASN A 46 -8.24 14.69 4.53
C ASN A 46 -7.89 14.30 3.10
N ARG A 47 -8.71 14.72 2.15
CA ARG A 47 -8.54 14.44 0.72
C ARG A 47 -7.70 15.52 0.04
N LYS A 48 -6.77 15.09 -0.82
CA LYS A 48 -5.89 16.00 -1.61
C LYS A 48 -6.63 16.71 -2.76
N ASP A 49 -7.79 16.20 -3.15
CA ASP A 49 -8.63 16.76 -4.23
C ASP A 49 -9.63 17.85 -3.75
N GLY A 50 -9.57 18.23 -2.48
CA GLY A 50 -10.42 19.26 -1.89
C GLY A 50 -11.85 18.79 -1.55
N LEU A 51 -12.20 17.55 -1.83
CA LEU A 51 -13.54 17.01 -1.56
C LEU A 51 -13.79 16.64 -0.08
N THR A 52 -12.88 16.93 0.83
CA THR A 52 -13.10 16.79 2.28
C THR A 52 -14.34 17.55 2.75
N LYS A 53 -14.66 18.69 2.12
CA LYS A 53 -15.89 19.45 2.44
C LYS A 53 -17.15 18.62 2.19
N VAL A 54 -17.17 17.80 1.15
CA VAL A 54 -18.31 16.91 0.83
C VAL A 54 -18.50 15.89 1.94
N LEU A 55 -17.41 15.32 2.44
CA LEU A 55 -17.44 14.40 3.59
C LEU A 55 -18.08 15.08 4.82
N HIS A 56 -17.67 16.31 5.11
CA HIS A 56 -18.20 17.07 6.23
C HIS A 56 -19.67 17.46 6.06
N TRP A 57 -20.17 17.64 4.83
CA TRP A 57 -21.60 17.92 4.59
C TRP A 57 -22.50 16.72 4.94
N PHE A 58 -22.01 15.50 4.74
CA PHE A 58 -22.79 14.30 5.03
C PHE A 58 -22.63 13.81 6.48
N MET A 59 -21.42 13.92 7.05
CA MET A 59 -21.04 13.26 8.29
C MET A 59 -20.62 14.23 9.40
N GLY A 60 -20.53 15.53 9.10
CA GLY A 60 -20.00 16.52 10.04
C GLY A 60 -18.46 16.54 10.10
N PRO A 61 -17.90 17.41 10.93
CA PRO A 61 -16.45 17.49 11.13
C PRO A 61 -15.93 16.28 11.90
N THR A 62 -14.62 16.02 11.78
CA THR A 62 -13.97 14.98 12.58
C THR A 62 -14.11 15.30 14.06
N PHE A 63 -14.80 14.47 14.82
CA PHE A 63 -15.02 14.65 16.26
C PHE A 63 -14.09 13.81 17.13
N PHE A 64 -13.46 12.78 16.55
CA PHE A 64 -12.51 11.93 17.25
C PHE A 64 -11.39 11.51 16.30
N ALA A 65 -10.15 11.68 16.72
CA ALA A 65 -8.98 11.24 15.97
C ALA A 65 -7.99 10.59 16.93
N VAL A 66 -7.49 9.42 16.55
CA VAL A 66 -6.37 8.76 17.25
C VAL A 66 -5.12 9.07 16.46
N GLU A 67 -4.24 9.87 17.02
CA GLU A 67 -2.89 10.02 16.50
C GLU A 67 -2.12 8.75 16.85
N ARG A 68 -1.50 8.12 15.84
CA ARG A 68 -0.60 7.01 16.11
C ARG A 68 0.61 7.57 16.86
N GLU A 69 0.85 7.04 18.05
CA GLU A 69 2.08 7.34 18.79
C GLU A 69 3.31 7.06 17.94
N ASN A 70 4.41 7.79 18.19
CA ASN A 70 5.67 7.64 17.49
C ASN A 70 6.11 6.17 17.42
N GLN A 71 6.07 5.59 16.24
CA GLN A 71 6.42 4.19 16.01
C GLN A 71 7.94 4.08 15.85
N GLN A 72 8.66 4.30 16.96
CA GLN A 72 10.14 4.31 17.00
C GLN A 72 10.76 2.96 16.65
N ASP A 73 9.98 1.89 16.59
CA ASP A 73 10.48 0.55 16.32
C ASP A 73 10.41 0.14 14.84
N VAL A 74 9.87 0.99 13.98
CA VAL A 74 9.84 0.76 12.53
C VAL A 74 11.15 1.21 11.91
N GLU A 75 11.82 0.31 11.22
CA GLU A 75 13.05 0.62 10.47
C GLU A 75 12.79 0.70 8.97
N VAL A 76 13.29 1.77 8.34
CA VAL A 76 13.17 1.99 6.90
C VAL A 76 14.55 1.93 6.27
N PHE A 77 14.71 1.05 5.28
CA PHE A 77 15.91 0.87 4.49
C PHE A 77 15.67 1.38 3.06
N PRO A 78 16.02 2.63 2.75
CA PRO A 78 15.94 3.14 1.39
C PRO A 78 17.03 2.50 0.54
N ILE A 79 16.64 2.03 -0.65
CA ILE A 79 17.55 1.40 -1.61
C ILE A 79 17.37 2.08 -2.96
N GLU A 80 18.37 2.83 -3.39
CA GLU A 80 18.41 3.40 -4.73
C GLU A 80 18.89 2.35 -5.72
N PHE A 81 18.12 2.13 -6.78
CA PHE A 81 18.57 1.31 -7.89
C PHE A 81 19.14 2.21 -8.98
N GLU A 82 20.45 2.12 -9.15
CA GLU A 82 21.18 2.88 -10.15
C GLU A 82 21.22 2.16 -11.50
N CYS A 83 20.66 2.81 -12.52
CA CYS A 83 20.68 2.30 -13.89
C CYS A 83 20.70 3.46 -14.88
N PRO A 84 21.69 3.54 -15.80
CA PRO A 84 21.75 4.61 -16.78
C PRO A 84 20.47 4.77 -17.62
N ARG A 85 19.75 3.68 -17.86
CA ARG A 85 18.46 3.68 -18.58
C ARG A 85 17.34 4.43 -17.84
N PHE A 86 17.45 4.55 -16.50
CA PHE A 86 16.42 5.15 -15.66
C PHE A 86 16.75 6.59 -15.23
N ARG A 87 17.64 7.24 -15.99
CA ARG A 87 17.92 8.68 -15.88
C ARG A 87 16.93 9.49 -16.71
N ASP A 88 16.73 10.73 -16.32
CA ASP A 88 15.87 11.66 -17.08
C ASP A 88 16.38 11.86 -18.51
N PRO A 89 15.49 12.07 -19.49
CA PRO A 89 14.03 12.24 -19.33
C PRO A 89 13.31 10.90 -19.18
N PRO A 90 12.22 10.86 -18.36
CA PRO A 90 11.39 9.66 -18.23
C PRO A 90 10.55 9.40 -19.48
N PRO A 91 10.06 8.17 -19.69
CA PRO A 91 9.17 7.84 -20.79
C PRO A 91 7.92 8.71 -20.82
N CYS A 92 7.60 9.21 -22.01
CA CYS A 92 6.43 10.04 -22.27
C CYS A 92 5.48 9.34 -23.25
N THR A 93 4.20 9.69 -23.16
CA THR A 93 3.19 9.32 -24.17
C THR A 93 3.49 10.03 -25.49
N ARG A 94 2.85 9.59 -26.59
CA ARG A 94 2.91 10.26 -27.91
C ARG A 94 2.52 11.75 -27.87
N PHE A 95 1.83 12.20 -26.83
CA PHE A 95 1.44 13.60 -26.62
C PHE A 95 2.38 14.37 -25.68
N GLY A 96 3.57 13.84 -25.39
CA GLY A 96 4.56 14.49 -24.51
C GLY A 96 4.23 14.46 -23.02
N LYS A 97 3.14 13.76 -22.61
CA LYS A 97 2.80 13.62 -21.19
C LYS A 97 3.57 12.45 -20.57
N LEU A 98 4.02 12.63 -19.34
CA LEU A 98 4.68 11.59 -18.56
C LEU A 98 3.84 10.30 -18.55
N SER A 99 4.47 9.16 -18.83
CA SER A 99 3.83 7.84 -18.79
C SER A 99 4.30 7.01 -17.62
N LEU A 100 3.68 7.21 -16.45
CA LEU A 100 4.00 6.41 -15.26
C LEU A 100 3.79 4.91 -15.50
N SER A 101 2.79 4.55 -16.30
CA SER A 101 2.56 3.14 -16.65
C SER A 101 3.72 2.54 -17.41
N THR A 102 4.26 3.24 -18.40
CA THR A 102 5.45 2.79 -19.16
C THR A 102 6.66 2.68 -18.25
N MET A 103 6.90 3.68 -17.42
CA MET A 103 7.99 3.66 -16.44
C MET A 103 7.93 2.41 -15.55
N ILE A 104 6.78 2.14 -14.94
CA ILE A 104 6.61 0.96 -14.08
C ILE A 104 6.84 -0.34 -14.87
N THR A 105 6.38 -0.42 -16.12
CA THR A 105 6.63 -1.59 -16.97
C THR A 105 8.13 -1.77 -17.22
N GLU A 106 8.85 -0.73 -17.59
CA GLU A 106 10.29 -0.78 -17.81
C GLU A 106 11.07 -1.20 -16.55
N LEU A 107 10.67 -0.69 -15.36
CA LEU A 107 11.28 -1.07 -14.08
C LEU A 107 11.05 -2.56 -13.77
N THR A 108 9.83 -3.05 -14.00
CA THR A 108 9.46 -4.44 -13.68
C THR A 108 10.03 -5.46 -14.65
N GLU A 109 10.41 -5.05 -15.86
CA GLU A 109 11.03 -5.87 -16.89
C GLU A 109 12.57 -5.83 -16.85
N ASN A 110 13.17 -4.91 -16.07
CA ASN A 110 14.61 -4.79 -15.97
C ASN A 110 15.23 -5.97 -15.20
N ARG A 111 16.10 -6.71 -15.87
CA ARG A 111 16.71 -7.96 -15.33
C ARG A 111 17.59 -7.70 -14.12
N ASP A 112 18.43 -6.67 -14.15
CA ASP A 112 19.38 -6.37 -13.07
C ASP A 112 18.63 -5.90 -11.82
N ARG A 113 17.58 -5.10 -12.02
CA ARG A 113 16.69 -4.66 -10.93
C ARG A 113 15.98 -5.85 -10.29
N ASN A 114 15.47 -6.76 -11.09
CA ASN A 114 14.82 -7.98 -10.60
C ASN A 114 15.79 -8.91 -9.90
N LYS A 115 17.05 -9.02 -10.39
CA LYS A 115 18.11 -9.75 -9.70
C LYS A 115 18.39 -9.15 -8.33
N MET A 116 18.56 -7.84 -8.23
CA MET A 116 18.75 -7.13 -6.96
C MET A 116 17.59 -7.41 -6.00
N LEU A 117 16.32 -7.34 -6.47
CA LEU A 117 15.15 -7.67 -5.66
C LEU A 117 15.16 -9.13 -5.17
N VAL A 118 15.47 -10.08 -6.04
CA VAL A 118 15.57 -11.51 -5.67
C VAL A 118 16.66 -11.74 -4.62
N ASP A 119 17.82 -11.11 -4.78
CA ASP A 119 18.94 -11.25 -3.82
C ASP A 119 18.58 -10.60 -2.46
N LEU A 120 17.91 -9.44 -2.48
CA LEU A 120 17.38 -8.80 -1.27
C LEU A 120 16.36 -9.71 -0.56
N ILE A 121 15.41 -10.29 -1.29
CA ILE A 121 14.42 -11.21 -0.74
C ILE A 121 15.11 -12.42 -0.10
N LYS A 122 16.07 -13.03 -0.78
CA LYS A 122 16.86 -14.16 -0.23
C LYS A 122 17.56 -13.80 1.07
N ARG A 123 18.18 -12.61 1.14
CA ARG A 123 18.87 -12.12 2.34
C ARG A 123 17.90 -11.95 3.51
N ILE A 124 16.78 -11.27 3.31
CA ILE A 124 15.75 -11.03 4.35
C ILE A 124 15.17 -12.36 4.86
N THR A 125 14.93 -13.29 3.96
CA THR A 125 14.24 -14.55 4.28
C THR A 125 15.16 -15.64 4.86
N ARG A 126 16.44 -15.40 5.05
CA ARG A 126 17.32 -16.30 5.84
C ARG A 126 16.89 -16.37 7.31
N GLY A 127 16.39 -15.28 7.87
CA GLY A 127 15.86 -15.20 9.24
C GLY A 127 14.42 -15.69 9.40
N THR A 128 13.77 -15.25 10.48
CA THR A 128 12.39 -15.64 10.85
C THR A 128 11.30 -14.73 10.30
N ARG A 129 11.66 -13.70 9.53
CA ARG A 129 10.74 -12.67 9.03
C ARG A 129 9.73 -13.21 8.02
N GLN A 130 8.51 -12.72 8.10
CA GLN A 130 7.49 -12.91 7.08
C GLN A 130 7.40 -11.65 6.22
N LEU A 131 7.61 -11.83 4.92
CA LEU A 131 7.86 -10.76 3.97
C LEU A 131 6.68 -10.54 3.04
N LEU A 132 6.26 -9.28 2.91
CA LEU A 132 5.33 -8.81 1.88
C LEU A 132 6.10 -8.06 0.80
N VAL A 133 5.96 -8.45 -0.46
CA VAL A 133 6.55 -7.76 -1.62
C VAL A 133 5.43 -7.13 -2.44
N LEU A 134 5.45 -5.81 -2.54
CA LEU A 134 4.40 -5.03 -3.21
C LEU A 134 4.85 -4.53 -4.59
N SER A 135 4.04 -4.78 -5.59
CA SER A 135 4.24 -4.28 -6.95
C SER A 135 2.93 -3.76 -7.55
N ASP A 136 3.03 -2.80 -8.47
CA ASP A 136 1.88 -2.33 -9.26
C ASP A 136 1.56 -3.25 -10.47
N ARG A 137 2.35 -4.33 -10.69
CA ARG A 137 2.16 -5.26 -11.81
C ARG A 137 1.96 -6.70 -11.33
N ARG A 138 0.82 -7.29 -11.72
CA ARG A 138 0.51 -8.71 -11.44
C ARG A 138 1.58 -9.65 -12.01
N GLN A 139 1.99 -9.40 -13.26
CA GLN A 139 3.03 -10.21 -13.93
C GLN A 139 4.36 -10.16 -13.19
N HIS A 140 4.74 -9.01 -12.63
CA HIS A 140 5.95 -8.87 -11.82
C HIS A 140 5.85 -9.71 -10.54
N CYS A 141 4.71 -9.68 -9.84
CA CYS A 141 4.47 -10.54 -8.69
C CYS A 141 4.61 -12.04 -9.05
N MET A 142 4.02 -12.45 -10.18
CA MET A 142 4.08 -13.83 -10.65
C MET A 142 5.50 -14.26 -11.02
N MET A 143 6.23 -13.41 -11.72
CA MET A 143 7.62 -13.65 -12.11
C MET A 143 8.54 -13.79 -10.89
N LEU A 144 8.42 -12.89 -9.92
CA LEU A 144 9.18 -12.98 -8.67
C LEU A 144 8.81 -14.22 -7.87
N GLN A 145 7.53 -14.60 -7.83
CA GLN A 145 7.04 -15.79 -7.14
C GLN A 145 7.68 -17.07 -7.71
N GLN A 146 7.87 -17.15 -9.02
CA GLN A 146 8.52 -18.29 -9.67
C GLN A 146 9.98 -18.51 -9.19
N CYS A 147 10.63 -17.47 -8.69
CA CYS A 147 11.97 -17.60 -8.08
C CYS A 147 11.92 -18.25 -6.68
N PHE A 148 10.75 -18.37 -6.06
CA PHE A 148 10.56 -18.88 -4.70
C PHE A 148 9.38 -19.86 -4.58
N PRO A 149 9.24 -20.88 -5.43
CA PRO A 149 8.00 -21.64 -5.60
C PRO A 149 7.54 -22.39 -4.33
N LYS A 150 8.46 -22.80 -3.47
CA LYS A 150 8.14 -23.56 -2.24
C LYS A 150 7.79 -22.67 -1.05
N THR A 151 8.34 -21.46 -0.97
CA THR A 151 8.30 -20.62 0.22
C THR A 151 7.42 -19.40 0.06
N SER A 152 6.86 -19.18 -1.13
CA SER A 152 6.07 -17.99 -1.43
C SER A 152 4.65 -18.30 -1.88
N GLY A 153 3.79 -17.30 -1.76
CA GLY A 153 2.42 -17.29 -2.26
C GLY A 153 2.09 -15.98 -2.96
N LEU A 154 1.09 -16.03 -3.82
CA LEU A 154 0.51 -14.85 -4.46
C LEU A 154 -0.72 -14.38 -3.67
N TYR A 155 -0.87 -13.07 -3.53
CA TYR A 155 -2.03 -12.45 -2.90
C TYR A 155 -2.55 -11.34 -3.80
N MET A 156 -3.44 -11.68 -4.74
CA MET A 156 -3.88 -10.78 -5.80
C MET A 156 -5.40 -10.85 -5.98
N GLY A 157 -6.00 -9.75 -6.41
CA GLY A 157 -7.43 -9.69 -6.69
C GLY A 157 -7.89 -10.77 -7.69
N GLY A 158 -9.09 -11.31 -7.48
CA GLY A 158 -9.66 -12.37 -8.30
C GLY A 158 -9.17 -13.80 -7.99
N MET A 159 -8.34 -13.99 -6.97
CA MET A 159 -8.00 -15.32 -6.44
C MET A 159 -9.12 -15.82 -5.52
N LYS A 160 -9.25 -17.14 -5.42
CA LYS A 160 -10.19 -17.78 -4.48
C LYS A 160 -9.73 -17.56 -3.04
N GLU A 161 -10.65 -17.47 -2.12
CA GLU A 161 -10.35 -17.24 -0.70
C GLU A 161 -9.47 -18.33 -0.09
N ALA A 162 -9.67 -19.58 -0.49
CA ALA A 162 -8.83 -20.71 -0.08
C ALA A 162 -7.36 -20.50 -0.48
N ASP A 163 -7.09 -20.04 -1.72
CA ASP A 163 -5.74 -19.79 -2.23
C ASP A 163 -5.10 -18.59 -1.50
N LEU A 164 -5.89 -17.55 -1.20
CA LEU A 164 -5.44 -16.40 -0.42
C LEU A 164 -5.05 -16.81 1.00
N THR A 165 -5.87 -17.68 1.63
CA THR A 165 -5.62 -18.23 2.97
C THR A 165 -4.37 -19.09 2.99
N GLU A 166 -4.13 -19.92 1.98
CA GLU A 166 -2.89 -20.69 1.87
C GLU A 166 -1.67 -19.78 1.67
N SER A 167 -1.79 -18.80 0.78
CA SER A 167 -0.73 -17.83 0.49
C SER A 167 -0.36 -17.02 1.72
N SER A 168 -1.32 -16.67 2.58
CA SER A 168 -1.09 -15.89 3.80
C SER A 168 -0.17 -16.60 4.81
N LYS A 169 -0.10 -17.92 4.77
CA LYS A 169 0.76 -18.75 5.64
C LYS A 169 2.20 -18.87 5.13
N LYS A 170 2.46 -18.46 3.89
CA LYS A 170 3.80 -18.58 3.29
C LYS A 170 4.74 -17.52 3.88
N LYS A 171 6.04 -17.79 3.80
CA LYS A 171 7.10 -16.90 4.30
C LYS A 171 7.24 -15.63 3.48
N ILE A 172 6.97 -15.71 2.18
CA ILE A 172 7.06 -14.61 1.22
C ILE A 172 5.70 -14.46 0.55
N ILE A 173 5.15 -13.27 0.56
CA ILE A 173 3.85 -12.97 -0.05
C ILE A 173 4.07 -11.90 -1.10
N PHE A 174 3.74 -12.21 -2.35
CA PHE A 174 3.75 -11.25 -3.46
C PHE A 174 2.34 -10.74 -3.69
N ALA A 175 2.15 -9.43 -3.56
CA ALA A 175 0.85 -8.80 -3.69
C ALA A 175 0.90 -7.53 -4.55
N THR A 176 -0.24 -7.16 -5.13
CA THR A 176 -0.38 -5.84 -5.73
C THR A 176 -0.72 -4.80 -4.66
N PHE A 177 -0.34 -3.54 -4.89
CA PHE A 177 -0.68 -2.45 -3.96
C PHE A 177 -2.20 -2.33 -3.73
N SER A 178 -3.02 -2.51 -4.77
CA SER A 178 -4.48 -2.47 -4.62
C SER A 178 -4.98 -3.55 -3.67
N GLN A 179 -4.51 -4.77 -3.82
CA GLN A 179 -4.93 -5.87 -2.95
C GLN A 179 -4.43 -5.71 -1.52
N ALA A 180 -3.21 -5.20 -1.35
CA ALA A 180 -2.69 -4.89 -0.01
C ALA A 180 -3.49 -3.78 0.68
N HIS A 181 -4.07 -2.87 -0.10
CA HIS A 181 -4.89 -1.78 0.39
C HIS A 181 -6.27 -2.25 0.87
N GLU A 182 -6.92 -3.13 0.12
CA GLU A 182 -8.33 -3.48 0.31
C GLU A 182 -8.57 -4.74 1.15
N GLY A 183 -7.72 -5.76 1.02
CA GLY A 183 -8.06 -7.09 1.53
C GLY A 183 -6.98 -7.84 2.31
N LEU A 184 -5.76 -7.30 2.45
CA LEU A 184 -4.69 -8.03 3.10
C LEU A 184 -4.79 -7.92 4.64
N ASP A 185 -5.14 -9.00 5.30
CA ASP A 185 -5.10 -9.10 6.77
C ASP A 185 -4.27 -10.30 7.22
N ILE A 186 -2.96 -10.06 7.37
CA ILE A 186 -1.99 -11.08 7.80
C ILE A 186 -1.23 -10.53 9.01
N PRO A 187 -1.65 -10.87 10.22
CA PRO A 187 -1.10 -10.31 11.46
C PRO A 187 0.39 -10.59 11.68
N THR A 188 0.91 -11.66 11.10
CA THR A 188 2.30 -12.11 11.26
C THR A 188 3.31 -11.37 10.38
N LEU A 189 2.85 -10.54 9.44
CA LEU A 189 3.72 -9.75 8.58
C LEU A 189 4.53 -8.74 9.41
N ASP A 190 5.84 -8.77 9.23
CA ASP A 190 6.77 -7.87 9.91
C ASP A 190 7.69 -7.11 8.94
N THR A 191 7.71 -7.47 7.66
CA THR A 191 8.59 -6.85 6.68
C THR A 191 7.87 -6.57 5.38
N VAL A 192 8.12 -5.41 4.77
CA VAL A 192 7.61 -5.08 3.43
C VAL A 192 8.73 -4.61 2.51
N ILE A 193 8.66 -5.01 1.24
CA ILE A 193 9.44 -4.43 0.14
C ILE A 193 8.48 -3.67 -0.76
N LEU A 194 8.73 -2.38 -0.98
CA LEU A 194 8.06 -1.56 -1.98
C LEU A 194 8.82 -1.73 -3.30
N ALA A 195 8.41 -2.72 -4.11
CA ALA A 195 9.17 -3.13 -5.29
C ALA A 195 8.94 -2.25 -6.53
N THR A 196 7.91 -1.40 -6.54
CA THR A 196 7.65 -0.42 -7.61
C THR A 196 7.31 0.93 -7.02
N PRO A 197 7.53 2.04 -7.78
CA PRO A 197 7.23 3.39 -7.31
C PRO A 197 5.75 3.56 -6.91
N LYS A 198 5.53 4.08 -5.71
CA LYS A 198 4.22 4.46 -5.18
C LYS A 198 4.38 5.68 -4.29
N SER A 199 3.50 6.65 -4.38
CA SER A 199 3.56 7.85 -3.51
C SER A 199 2.72 7.71 -2.25
N ASP A 200 1.62 6.95 -2.28
CA ASP A 200 0.73 6.71 -1.15
C ASP A 200 0.89 5.26 -0.67
N ILE A 201 1.46 5.11 0.51
CA ILE A 201 1.82 3.81 1.09
C ILE A 201 1.27 3.62 2.51
N VAL A 202 0.62 4.64 3.08
CA VAL A 202 0.23 4.66 4.49
C VAL A 202 -0.58 3.43 4.87
N GLN A 203 -1.56 3.06 4.05
CA GLN A 203 -2.36 1.87 4.31
C GLN A 203 -1.57 0.57 4.09
N SER A 204 -0.74 0.52 3.04
CA SER A 204 0.08 -0.66 2.74
C SER A 204 1.09 -0.97 3.85
N ILE A 205 1.80 0.05 4.36
CA ILE A 205 2.74 -0.14 5.48
C ILE A 205 2.01 -0.33 6.81
N GLY A 206 0.82 0.25 6.97
CA GLY A 206 -0.02 0.06 8.16
C GLY A 206 -0.32 -1.41 8.44
N ARG A 207 -0.33 -2.26 7.41
CA ARG A 207 -0.57 -3.71 7.55
C ARG A 207 0.55 -4.42 8.31
N ILE A 208 1.81 -4.06 8.07
CA ILE A 208 2.95 -4.65 8.79
C ILE A 208 3.18 -4.03 10.18
N MET A 209 2.62 -2.84 10.42
CA MET A 209 2.77 -2.13 11.70
C MET A 209 1.70 -2.51 12.73
N ARG A 210 0.77 -3.41 12.40
CA ARG A 210 -0.20 -3.90 13.38
C ARG A 210 0.50 -4.60 14.51
N GLU A 211 0.26 -4.14 15.71
CA GLU A 211 0.68 -4.82 16.93
C GLU A 211 -0.18 -6.07 17.10
N THR A 212 0.45 -7.23 17.09
CA THR A 212 -0.21 -8.50 17.37
C THR A 212 0.58 -9.27 18.43
N LYS A 213 -0.13 -9.88 19.37
CA LYS A 213 0.49 -10.77 20.35
C LYS A 213 1.22 -11.90 19.60
N GLY A 214 2.55 -11.99 19.80
CA GLY A 214 3.40 -13.02 19.17
C GLY A 214 4.24 -12.55 17.99
N LYS A 215 4.20 -11.29 17.58
CA LYS A 215 5.12 -10.73 16.60
C LYS A 215 6.54 -10.67 17.19
N LYS A 216 7.48 -11.38 16.54
CA LYS A 216 8.85 -11.57 17.08
C LYS A 216 9.83 -10.48 16.62
N ASN A 217 9.54 -9.82 15.52
CA ASN A 217 10.44 -8.87 14.88
C ASN A 217 9.80 -7.50 14.78
N ASN A 218 10.60 -6.45 14.95
CA ASN A 218 10.17 -5.08 14.66
C ASN A 218 9.88 -4.91 13.16
N PRO A 219 8.90 -4.06 12.79
CA PRO A 219 8.56 -3.85 11.39
C PRO A 219 9.71 -3.25 10.58
N ASN A 220 10.01 -3.83 9.41
CA ASN A 220 11.01 -3.32 8.49
C ASN A 220 10.39 -2.97 7.13
N ILE A 221 10.79 -1.83 6.59
CA ILE A 221 10.36 -1.35 5.28
C ILE A 221 11.60 -1.22 4.39
N TYR A 222 11.65 -1.98 3.31
CA TYR A 222 12.66 -1.82 2.26
C TYR A 222 12.03 -1.02 1.12
N ASP A 223 12.49 0.21 0.95
CA ASP A 223 11.93 1.17 0.01
C ASP A 223 12.83 1.31 -1.20
N ILE A 224 12.44 0.67 -2.31
CA ILE A 224 13.18 0.71 -3.57
C ILE A 224 12.75 1.94 -4.36
N PHE A 225 13.72 2.75 -4.78
CA PHE A 225 13.47 3.87 -5.67
C PHE A 225 14.52 3.95 -6.79
N ASP A 226 14.13 4.54 -7.89
CA ASP A 226 14.87 4.54 -9.15
C ASP A 226 15.23 5.97 -9.55
N GLN A 227 16.19 6.16 -10.47
CA GLN A 227 16.85 7.45 -10.73
C GLN A 227 16.01 8.50 -11.49
N TRP A 228 14.88 8.15 -12.10
CA TRP A 228 14.02 9.17 -12.69
C TRP A 228 13.55 10.19 -11.63
N SER A 229 13.58 11.46 -11.99
CA SER A 229 13.13 12.56 -11.10
C SER A 229 11.74 12.34 -10.50
N VAL A 230 10.85 11.71 -11.26
CA VAL A 230 9.49 11.33 -10.81
C VAL A 230 9.54 10.28 -9.70
N CYS A 231 10.44 9.30 -9.80
CA CYS A 231 10.62 8.27 -8.77
C CYS A 231 11.19 8.88 -7.49
N HIS A 232 12.16 9.80 -7.62
CA HIS A 232 12.67 10.59 -6.49
C HIS A 232 11.58 11.46 -5.85
N ALA A 233 10.72 12.10 -6.66
CA ALA A 233 9.60 12.87 -6.13
C ALA A 233 8.59 12.00 -5.36
N MET A 234 8.34 10.77 -5.82
CA MET A 234 7.51 9.80 -5.10
C MET A 234 8.17 9.34 -3.81
N TYR A 235 9.47 9.03 -3.85
CA TYR A 235 10.26 8.69 -2.66
C TYR A 235 10.23 9.82 -1.63
N ASN A 236 10.44 11.06 -2.03
CA ASN A 236 10.38 12.22 -1.14
C ASN A 236 9.01 12.38 -0.44
N LYS A 237 7.90 11.98 -1.10
CA LYS A 237 6.59 11.95 -0.45
C LYS A 237 6.54 10.87 0.63
N ARG A 238 7.07 9.67 0.36
CA ARG A 238 7.16 8.59 1.35
C ARG A 238 8.08 8.97 2.51
N LEU A 239 9.21 9.61 2.23
CA LEU A 239 10.14 10.10 3.24
C LEU A 239 9.49 11.05 4.25
N ARG A 240 8.55 11.90 3.79
CA ARG A 240 7.76 12.75 4.72
C ARG A 240 6.89 11.90 5.65
N VAL A 241 6.26 10.85 5.13
CA VAL A 241 5.47 9.92 5.94
C VAL A 241 6.35 9.23 6.99
N TYR A 242 7.54 8.76 6.60
CA TYR A 242 8.48 8.12 7.53
C TYR A 242 8.94 9.07 8.64
N LYS A 243 9.28 10.31 8.28
CA LYS A 243 9.67 11.34 9.26
C LYS A 243 8.53 11.70 10.21
N GLN A 244 7.31 11.86 9.70
CA GLN A 244 6.12 12.16 10.51
C GLN A 244 5.76 11.00 11.45
N GLY A 245 5.99 9.75 11.03
CA GLY A 245 5.78 8.57 11.85
C GLY A 245 6.90 8.27 12.85
N GLY A 246 8.00 9.04 12.84
CA GLY A 246 9.14 8.82 13.73
C GLY A 246 9.95 7.56 13.42
N PHE A 247 9.90 7.05 12.17
CA PHE A 247 10.58 5.82 11.79
C PHE A 247 12.09 5.97 11.79
N LYS A 248 12.81 4.96 12.23
CA LYS A 248 14.27 4.89 12.18
C LYS A 248 14.74 4.64 10.74
N MET A 249 15.77 5.32 10.33
CA MET A 249 16.39 5.13 9.00
C MET A 249 17.86 4.74 9.16
N PRO A 250 18.15 3.50 9.55
CA PRO A 250 19.51 3.02 9.67
C PRO A 250 20.16 2.90 8.29
N LYS A 251 21.49 3.15 8.20
CA LYS A 251 22.24 2.79 7.00
C LYS A 251 22.26 1.27 6.88
N MET A 252 22.00 0.75 5.68
CA MET A 252 22.21 -0.69 5.43
C MET A 252 23.70 -0.99 5.64
N LYS A 253 23.99 -1.97 6.50
CA LYS A 253 25.35 -2.50 6.58
C LYS A 253 25.64 -3.26 5.28
N GLU A 254 26.68 -2.85 4.60
CA GLU A 254 27.28 -3.64 3.51
C GLU A 254 27.88 -4.90 4.16
N GLU A 255 27.28 -6.05 3.91
CA GLU A 255 27.83 -7.37 4.23
C GLU A 255 28.23 -8.08 2.95
#